data_5672a55344d9ed77542186f653991737
#
_entry.id   5672a55344d9ed77542186f653991737
#
_cell.length_a   1.000
_cell.length_b   1.000
_cell.length_c   1.000
_cell.angle_alpha   90.00
_cell.angle_beta   90.00
_cell.angle_gamma   90.00
#
_symmetry.space_group_name_H-M   'P 1'
#
loop_
_entity.id
_entity.type
_entity.pdbx_description
1 polymer ?
#
loop_
_entity_poly.entity_id
_entity_poly.type
_entity_poly.pdbx_seq_one_letter_code
_entity_poly.pdbx_strand_id
1 'polypeptide(L)'
;MDASFLETLHGIAGAAGQALLEMYGAASLPVDYKGPGDPVTAADRRSNRLIVEGLNQAFPGIPVVAEESEPASFKGFHEAERVFFVDPLDGTQEFIRRNGEFAVMIGLVEGRRAVAGVVDAPVTGVTWVGAVGLGAWRIDPEAGRRAPVRVSAIDAVARASIVASRSHRSARLERALASLGAREVRPLGSAGLKGAQVAEGVAEAYVDTGASTKRWDACAIDALVTAAGGRVSDVTGASIDYRGPTLANERGLVVSNGLTHEAILAKLARHVPPQPR
;
A
#
# COMPACT_ATOMS: atom_id res chain seq x y z
N MET A 1 1.49 -1.32 -20.88
CA MET A 1 2.24 -0.40 -19.98
C MET A 1 3.69 -0.41 -20.39
N ASP A 2 4.37 0.71 -20.28
CA ASP A 2 5.78 0.88 -20.60
C ASP A 2 6.49 1.74 -19.53
N ALA A 3 7.76 2.03 -19.74
CA ALA A 3 8.54 2.83 -18.78
C ALA A 3 7.97 4.24 -18.60
N SER A 4 7.45 4.87 -19.68
CA SER A 4 6.92 6.23 -19.61
C SER A 4 5.66 6.33 -18.75
N PHE A 5 4.83 5.27 -18.72
CA PHE A 5 3.70 5.16 -17.83
C PHE A 5 4.13 5.23 -16.35
N LEU A 6 5.16 4.45 -15.97
CA LEU A 6 5.69 4.47 -14.61
C LEU A 6 6.35 5.80 -14.24
N GLU A 7 7.02 6.46 -15.18
CA GLU A 7 7.60 7.80 -15.00
C GLU A 7 6.51 8.84 -14.74
N THR A 8 5.40 8.77 -15.48
CA THR A 8 4.25 9.65 -15.26
C THR A 8 3.65 9.45 -13.86
N LEU A 9 3.43 8.20 -13.43
CA LEU A 9 2.94 7.92 -12.08
C LEU A 9 3.91 8.39 -11.00
N HIS A 10 5.22 8.18 -11.19
CA HIS A 10 6.26 8.69 -10.28
C HIS A 10 6.21 10.22 -10.16
N GLY A 11 6.09 10.93 -11.29
CA GLY A 11 5.98 12.40 -11.30
C GLY A 11 4.75 12.90 -10.53
N ILE A 12 3.60 12.26 -10.71
CA ILE A 12 2.36 12.60 -9.99
C ILE A 12 2.50 12.34 -8.49
N ALA A 13 3.02 11.16 -8.10
CA ALA A 13 3.22 10.81 -6.69
C ALA A 13 4.25 11.75 -6.02
N GLY A 14 5.35 12.06 -6.69
CA GLY A 14 6.37 12.97 -6.19
C GLY A 14 5.85 14.41 -5.99
N ALA A 15 5.02 14.93 -6.90
CA ALA A 15 4.38 16.23 -6.73
C ALA A 15 3.45 16.28 -5.52
N ALA A 16 2.69 15.21 -5.28
CA ALA A 16 1.86 15.05 -4.10
C ALA A 16 2.72 14.95 -2.82
N GLY A 17 3.79 14.15 -2.86
CA GLY A 17 4.74 14.00 -1.76
C GLY A 17 5.39 15.34 -1.35
N GLN A 18 5.77 16.18 -2.31
CA GLN A 18 6.29 17.53 -2.03
C GLN A 18 5.25 18.40 -1.33
N ALA A 19 3.99 18.35 -1.77
CA ALA A 19 2.89 19.08 -1.11
C ALA A 19 2.65 18.60 0.33
N LEU A 20 2.83 17.31 0.59
CA LEU A 20 2.79 16.77 1.96
C LEU A 20 3.94 17.32 2.81
N LEU A 21 5.18 17.35 2.29
CA LEU A 21 6.34 17.86 3.03
C LEU A 21 6.21 19.34 3.41
N GLU A 22 5.66 20.18 2.52
CA GLU A 22 5.37 21.58 2.82
C GLU A 22 4.50 21.73 4.08
N MET A 23 3.50 20.86 4.23
CA MET A 23 2.58 20.88 5.37
C MET A 23 3.14 20.11 6.58
N TYR A 24 3.95 19.10 6.36
CA TYR A 24 4.61 18.33 7.40
C TYR A 24 5.55 19.20 8.24
N GLY A 25 6.20 20.19 7.63
CA GLY A 25 7.05 21.18 8.32
C GLY A 25 6.29 22.30 9.06
N ALA A 26 4.97 22.45 8.87
CA ALA A 26 4.22 23.55 9.45
C ALA A 26 4.15 23.50 10.99
N ALA A 27 4.11 24.66 11.65
CA ALA A 27 4.08 24.77 13.12
C ALA A 27 2.78 24.19 13.73
N SER A 28 1.67 24.25 13.00
CA SER A 28 0.39 23.65 13.41
C SER A 28 -0.23 22.91 12.22
N LEU A 29 -0.87 21.79 12.53
CA LEU A 29 -1.59 20.96 11.57
C LEU A 29 -3.01 20.74 12.11
N PRO A 30 -4.02 21.44 11.58
CA PRO A 30 -5.41 21.13 11.92
C PRO A 30 -5.77 19.72 11.51
N VAL A 31 -6.34 18.96 12.42
CA VAL A 31 -6.76 17.57 12.21
C VAL A 31 -8.27 17.50 12.36
N ASP A 32 -8.94 17.02 11.31
CA ASP A 32 -10.34 16.61 11.35
C ASP A 32 -10.44 15.10 11.54
N TYR A 33 -11.66 14.58 11.74
CA TYR A 33 -11.89 13.14 11.86
C TYR A 33 -13.06 12.71 10.98
N LYS A 34 -12.83 11.73 10.09
CA LYS A 34 -13.88 11.09 9.28
C LYS A 34 -14.75 10.13 10.13
N GLY A 35 -14.17 9.64 11.24
CA GLY A 35 -14.80 8.73 12.19
C GLY A 35 -13.91 8.51 13.41
N PRO A 36 -14.32 7.72 14.42
CA PRO A 36 -13.52 7.42 15.59
C PRO A 36 -12.17 6.79 15.23
N GLY A 37 -11.07 7.50 15.50
CA GLY A 37 -9.71 7.05 15.22
C GLY A 37 -9.29 7.13 13.75
N ASP A 38 -10.05 7.81 12.88
CA ASP A 38 -9.80 8.01 11.46
C ASP A 38 -9.53 9.50 11.17
N PRO A 39 -8.30 9.98 11.41
CA PRO A 39 -7.93 11.38 11.22
C PRO A 39 -7.77 11.70 9.74
N VAL A 40 -8.09 12.94 9.37
CA VAL A 40 -7.79 13.53 8.07
C VAL A 40 -7.28 14.94 8.25
N THR A 41 -6.33 15.34 7.42
CA THR A 41 -5.76 16.69 7.48
C THR A 41 -5.95 17.44 6.16
N ALA A 42 -5.66 18.73 6.18
CA ALA A 42 -5.62 19.52 4.94
C ALA A 42 -4.55 19.00 3.97
N ALA A 43 -3.52 18.28 4.48
CA ALA A 43 -2.47 17.67 3.67
C ALA A 43 -3.03 16.52 2.82
N ASP A 44 -3.84 15.63 3.43
CA ASP A 44 -4.51 14.52 2.72
C ASP A 44 -5.35 15.05 1.55
N ARG A 45 -6.18 16.07 1.82
CA ARG A 45 -7.06 16.67 0.81
C ARG A 45 -6.29 17.38 -0.30
N ARG A 46 -5.15 18.03 0.02
CA ARG A 46 -4.29 18.70 -0.98
C ARG A 46 -3.58 17.68 -1.85
N SER A 47 -3.00 16.65 -1.26
CA SER A 47 -2.38 15.53 -1.96
C SER A 47 -3.39 14.84 -2.88
N ASN A 48 -4.59 14.53 -2.38
CA ASN A 48 -5.67 13.94 -3.15
C ASN A 48 -6.00 14.73 -4.43
N ARG A 49 -6.17 16.05 -4.30
CA ARG A 49 -6.47 16.90 -5.47
C ARG A 49 -5.38 16.81 -6.52
N LEU A 50 -4.11 16.95 -6.12
CA LEU A 50 -2.97 16.90 -7.05
C LEU A 50 -2.89 15.56 -7.79
N ILE A 51 -3.12 14.44 -7.07
CA ILE A 51 -3.08 13.12 -7.68
C ILE A 51 -4.25 12.92 -8.64
N VAL A 52 -5.48 13.23 -8.20
CA VAL A 52 -6.68 13.04 -9.03
C VAL A 52 -6.64 13.91 -10.29
N GLU A 53 -6.23 15.17 -10.17
CA GLU A 53 -6.06 16.07 -11.32
C GLU A 53 -4.96 15.57 -12.26
N GLY A 54 -3.80 15.17 -11.73
CA GLY A 54 -2.69 14.63 -12.52
C GLY A 54 -3.06 13.35 -13.27
N LEU A 55 -3.76 12.41 -12.60
CA LEU A 55 -4.23 11.17 -13.22
C LEU A 55 -5.27 11.43 -14.31
N ASN A 56 -6.25 12.29 -14.06
CA ASN A 56 -7.28 12.64 -15.05
C ASN A 56 -6.68 13.32 -16.29
N GLN A 57 -5.64 14.15 -16.11
CA GLN A 57 -4.94 14.81 -17.20
C GLN A 57 -4.08 13.83 -18.00
N ALA A 58 -3.33 12.96 -17.34
CA ALA A 58 -2.40 12.04 -17.99
C ALA A 58 -3.10 10.81 -18.58
N PHE A 59 -4.22 10.36 -17.97
CA PHE A 59 -4.93 9.13 -18.33
C PHE A 59 -6.44 9.37 -18.39
N PRO A 60 -6.91 10.20 -19.34
CA PRO A 60 -8.33 10.56 -19.43
C PRO A 60 -9.20 9.32 -19.63
N GLY A 61 -10.33 9.29 -18.92
CA GLY A 61 -11.31 8.20 -19.03
C GLY A 61 -11.05 6.98 -18.12
N ILE A 62 -9.94 6.94 -17.37
CA ILE A 62 -9.72 5.92 -16.35
C ILE A 62 -10.28 6.44 -15.01
N PRO A 63 -11.29 5.78 -14.40
CA PRO A 63 -11.81 6.19 -13.10
C PRO A 63 -10.74 6.17 -12.01
N VAL A 64 -10.86 7.10 -11.06
CA VAL A 64 -9.99 7.20 -9.89
C VAL A 64 -10.82 6.99 -8.62
N VAL A 65 -10.51 5.95 -7.86
CA VAL A 65 -11.06 5.66 -6.53
C VAL A 65 -10.01 6.08 -5.50
N ALA A 66 -10.19 7.26 -4.93
CA ALA A 66 -9.24 7.84 -3.99
C ALA A 66 -9.88 8.01 -2.61
N GLU A 67 -9.13 7.73 -1.55
CA GLU A 67 -9.60 7.72 -0.17
C GLU A 67 -10.31 9.02 0.24
N GLU A 68 -9.77 10.17 -0.17
CA GLU A 68 -10.27 11.49 0.21
C GLU A 68 -11.25 12.10 -0.82
N SER A 69 -11.68 11.30 -1.79
CA SER A 69 -12.70 11.71 -2.77
C SER A 69 -14.09 11.26 -2.33
N GLU A 70 -15.10 12.04 -2.73
CA GLU A 70 -16.50 11.72 -2.44
C GLU A 70 -16.91 10.39 -3.07
N PRO A 71 -17.61 9.48 -2.36
CA PRO A 71 -18.05 8.20 -2.91
C PRO A 71 -18.86 8.30 -4.20
N ALA A 72 -19.56 9.44 -4.41
CA ALA A 72 -20.28 9.70 -5.65
C ALA A 72 -19.38 9.80 -6.89
N SER A 73 -18.08 10.11 -6.70
CA SER A 73 -17.08 10.15 -7.78
C SER A 73 -16.63 8.77 -8.25
N PHE A 74 -16.93 7.70 -7.48
CA PHE A 74 -16.55 6.32 -7.78
C PHE A 74 -17.52 5.61 -8.73
N LYS A 75 -18.52 6.32 -9.27
CA LYS A 75 -19.52 5.72 -10.18
C LYS A 75 -18.85 5.07 -11.38
N GLY A 76 -19.28 3.85 -11.69
CA GLY A 76 -18.81 3.11 -12.87
C GLY A 76 -17.45 2.44 -12.73
N PHE A 77 -16.75 2.53 -11.58
CA PHE A 77 -15.45 1.89 -11.44
C PHE A 77 -15.53 0.36 -11.51
N HIS A 78 -16.69 -0.23 -11.12
CA HIS A 78 -16.90 -1.68 -11.19
C HIS A 78 -16.96 -2.22 -12.62
N GLU A 79 -17.41 -1.40 -13.60
CA GLU A 79 -17.55 -1.77 -15.01
C GLU A 79 -16.34 -1.37 -15.85
N ALA A 80 -15.53 -0.41 -15.37
CA ALA A 80 -14.38 0.09 -16.11
C ALA A 80 -13.29 -0.98 -16.26
N GLU A 81 -12.67 -1.13 -17.41
CA GLU A 81 -11.58 -2.10 -17.62
C GLU A 81 -10.36 -1.77 -16.78
N ARG A 82 -10.08 -0.47 -16.61
CA ARG A 82 -8.99 0.07 -15.78
C ARG A 82 -9.52 1.00 -14.72
N VAL A 83 -8.89 0.97 -13.54
CA VAL A 83 -9.24 1.85 -12.41
C VAL A 83 -7.99 2.18 -11.62
N PHE A 84 -7.80 3.43 -11.27
CA PHE A 84 -6.79 3.82 -10.27
C PHE A 84 -7.36 3.73 -8.86
N PHE A 85 -6.58 3.17 -7.94
CA PHE A 85 -6.80 3.23 -6.51
C PHE A 85 -5.70 4.09 -5.88
N VAL A 86 -6.09 5.07 -5.07
CA VAL A 86 -5.19 6.09 -4.54
C VAL A 86 -5.38 6.23 -3.03
N ASP A 87 -4.29 6.13 -2.29
CA ASP A 87 -4.18 6.65 -0.95
C ASP A 87 -3.24 7.87 -1.00
N PRO A 88 -3.77 9.09 -0.80
CA PRO A 88 -2.99 10.31 -0.93
C PRO A 88 -2.04 10.56 0.24
N LEU A 89 -2.30 9.95 1.41
CA LEU A 89 -1.46 9.99 2.61
C LEU A 89 -1.67 8.72 3.45
N ASP A 90 -1.11 7.61 3.01
CA ASP A 90 -1.08 6.38 3.81
C ASP A 90 -0.20 6.57 5.05
N GLY A 91 -0.82 6.49 6.22
CA GLY A 91 -0.16 6.76 7.49
C GLY A 91 -0.46 8.16 8.05
N THR A 92 -1.69 8.65 7.98
CA THR A 92 -2.10 9.95 8.53
C THR A 92 -1.76 10.09 10.02
N GLN A 93 -1.87 9.00 10.82
CA GLN A 93 -1.45 9.04 12.22
C GLN A 93 0.06 9.27 12.39
N GLU A 94 0.87 8.65 11.55
CA GLU A 94 2.32 8.79 11.51
C GLU A 94 2.72 10.19 11.05
N PHE A 95 2.00 10.75 10.09
CA PHE A 95 2.16 12.13 9.64
C PHE A 95 1.89 13.11 10.79
N ILE A 96 0.77 12.94 11.51
CA ILE A 96 0.42 13.78 12.67
C ILE A 96 1.47 13.65 13.78
N ARG A 97 1.97 12.44 14.05
CA ARG A 97 3.02 12.16 15.06
C ARG A 97 4.41 12.60 14.63
N ARG A 98 4.58 13.00 13.38
CA ARG A 98 5.86 13.46 12.81
C ARG A 98 6.99 12.43 12.92
N ASN A 99 6.70 11.14 12.76
CA ASN A 99 7.70 10.08 12.77
C ASN A 99 8.26 9.68 11.40
N GLY A 100 7.72 10.28 10.32
CA GLY A 100 8.20 10.09 8.95
C GLY A 100 7.71 8.82 8.25
N GLU A 101 6.90 7.99 8.89
CA GLU A 101 6.47 6.70 8.37
C GLU A 101 5.15 6.80 7.57
N PHE A 102 5.11 7.66 6.55
CA PHE A 102 3.95 7.83 5.67
C PHE A 102 4.37 7.82 4.20
N ALA A 103 3.41 7.54 3.32
CA ALA A 103 3.64 7.44 1.88
C ALA A 103 2.46 7.95 1.05
N VAL A 104 2.71 8.28 -0.22
CA VAL A 104 1.70 8.42 -1.26
C VAL A 104 1.61 7.11 -2.03
N MET A 105 0.41 6.62 -2.28
CA MET A 105 0.19 5.37 -2.99
C MET A 105 -0.73 5.55 -4.19
N ILE A 106 -0.28 5.10 -5.37
CA ILE A 106 -1.09 5.07 -6.59
C ILE A 106 -0.99 3.68 -7.19
N GLY A 107 -2.10 2.96 -7.30
CA GLY A 107 -2.17 1.65 -7.92
C GLY A 107 -3.12 1.64 -9.12
N LEU A 108 -2.77 0.92 -10.19
CA LEU A 108 -3.62 0.67 -11.34
C LEU A 108 -4.10 -0.77 -11.34
N VAL A 109 -5.40 -0.93 -11.48
CA VAL A 109 -6.07 -2.22 -11.72
C VAL A 109 -6.44 -2.33 -13.20
N GLU A 110 -6.22 -3.51 -13.77
CA GLU A 110 -6.75 -3.92 -15.08
C GLU A 110 -7.54 -5.22 -14.90
N GLY A 111 -8.76 -5.24 -15.39
CA GLY A 111 -9.69 -6.32 -15.03
C GLY A 111 -9.95 -6.33 -13.51
N ARG A 112 -9.51 -7.35 -12.81
CA ARG A 112 -9.65 -7.53 -11.35
C ARG A 112 -8.30 -7.55 -10.61
N ARG A 113 -7.19 -7.27 -11.29
CA ARG A 113 -5.84 -7.41 -10.77
C ARG A 113 -5.10 -6.08 -10.73
N ALA A 114 -4.34 -5.85 -9.68
CA ALA A 114 -3.37 -4.77 -9.65
C ALA A 114 -2.24 -5.07 -10.64
N VAL A 115 -1.91 -4.11 -11.51
CA VAL A 115 -0.96 -4.30 -12.59
C VAL A 115 0.19 -3.30 -12.58
N ALA A 116 0.01 -2.13 -11.97
CA ALA A 116 1.09 -1.18 -11.74
C ALA A 116 0.89 -0.46 -10.42
N GLY A 117 1.98 -0.03 -9.79
CA GLY A 117 1.94 0.66 -8.52
C GLY A 117 3.13 1.57 -8.28
N VAL A 118 2.87 2.65 -7.55
CA VAL A 118 3.86 3.59 -7.03
C VAL A 118 3.64 3.76 -5.54
N VAL A 119 4.73 3.72 -4.79
CA VAL A 119 4.80 4.09 -3.37
C VAL A 119 5.88 5.15 -3.25
N ASP A 120 5.50 6.37 -2.90
CA ASP A 120 6.44 7.48 -2.67
C ASP A 120 6.57 7.75 -1.18
N ALA A 121 7.79 7.77 -0.66
CA ALA A 121 8.10 8.08 0.73
C ALA A 121 8.73 9.48 0.83
N PRO A 122 7.94 10.55 1.01
CA PRO A 122 8.41 11.92 0.84
C PRO A 122 9.54 12.29 1.80
N VAL A 123 9.50 11.80 3.04
CA VAL A 123 10.51 12.15 4.07
C VAL A 123 11.90 11.63 3.71
N THR A 124 11.99 10.49 3.05
CA THR A 124 13.25 9.89 2.60
C THR A 124 13.58 10.24 1.15
N GLY A 125 12.64 10.82 0.42
CA GLY A 125 12.75 11.09 -1.02
C GLY A 125 12.78 9.82 -1.88
N VAL A 126 12.54 8.64 -1.31
CA VAL A 126 12.61 7.37 -2.03
C VAL A 126 11.24 7.00 -2.59
N THR A 127 11.22 6.62 -3.86
CA THR A 127 10.01 6.11 -4.53
C THR A 127 10.25 4.68 -5.01
N TRP A 128 9.27 3.81 -4.81
CA TRP A 128 9.21 2.49 -5.44
C TRP A 128 8.15 2.48 -6.53
N VAL A 129 8.52 1.97 -7.70
CA VAL A 129 7.61 1.82 -8.84
C VAL A 129 7.68 0.39 -9.37
N GLY A 130 6.55 -0.16 -9.79
CA GLY A 130 6.52 -1.50 -10.36
C GLY A 130 5.35 -1.71 -11.29
N ALA A 131 5.55 -2.58 -12.29
CA ALA A 131 4.47 -3.06 -13.15
C ALA A 131 4.67 -4.55 -13.42
N VAL A 132 3.58 -5.29 -13.33
CA VAL A 132 3.56 -6.74 -13.56
C VAL A 132 4.03 -7.03 -14.99
N GLY A 133 5.02 -7.91 -15.12
CA GLY A 133 5.66 -8.23 -16.40
C GLY A 133 6.80 -7.30 -16.83
N LEU A 134 6.96 -6.12 -16.20
CA LEU A 134 8.09 -5.23 -16.45
C LEU A 134 9.17 -5.32 -15.38
N GLY A 135 8.77 -5.47 -14.10
CA GLY A 135 9.64 -5.48 -12.94
C GLY A 135 9.33 -4.37 -11.95
N ALA A 136 10.18 -4.26 -10.93
CA ALA A 136 10.08 -3.26 -9.87
C ALA A 136 11.41 -2.54 -9.66
N TRP A 137 11.35 -1.25 -9.28
CA TRP A 137 12.53 -0.39 -9.08
C TRP A 137 12.35 0.50 -7.86
N ARG A 138 13.47 0.74 -7.19
CA ARG A 138 13.65 1.80 -6.22
C ARG A 138 14.31 2.99 -6.93
N ILE A 139 13.73 4.16 -6.78
CA ILE A 139 14.25 5.43 -7.26
C ILE A 139 14.71 6.22 -6.03
N ASP A 140 15.98 6.57 -6.01
CA ASP A 140 16.60 7.29 -4.91
C ASP A 140 17.27 8.55 -5.47
N PRO A 141 16.72 9.74 -5.19
CA PRO A 141 17.23 10.98 -5.74
C PRO A 141 18.63 11.33 -5.21
N GLU A 142 18.96 10.99 -3.96
CA GLU A 142 20.29 11.23 -3.41
C GLU A 142 21.34 10.34 -4.08
N ALA A 143 20.97 9.11 -4.40
CA ALA A 143 21.84 8.19 -5.13
C ALA A 143 21.85 8.46 -6.65
N GLY A 144 20.95 9.31 -7.16
CA GLY A 144 20.79 9.60 -8.59
C GLY A 144 20.50 8.35 -9.43
N ARG A 145 19.94 7.30 -8.81
CA ARG A 145 19.81 5.96 -9.44
C ARG A 145 18.43 5.39 -9.33
N ARG A 146 18.00 4.76 -10.44
CA ARG A 146 16.92 3.80 -10.48
C ARG A 146 17.56 2.40 -10.42
N ALA A 147 17.31 1.67 -9.33
CA ALA A 147 17.83 0.33 -9.14
C ALA A 147 16.69 -0.70 -9.15
N PRO A 148 16.85 -1.84 -9.85
CA PRO A 148 15.87 -2.90 -9.79
C PRO A 148 15.81 -3.47 -8.36
N VAL A 149 14.60 -3.80 -7.91
CA VAL A 149 14.37 -4.46 -6.62
C VAL A 149 13.71 -5.81 -6.83
N ARG A 150 13.98 -6.73 -5.90
CA ARG A 150 13.39 -8.06 -5.85
C ARG A 150 13.15 -8.46 -4.40
N VAL A 151 12.14 -9.28 -4.20
CA VAL A 151 11.87 -9.90 -2.91
C VAL A 151 13.03 -10.77 -2.45
N SER A 152 13.12 -11.02 -1.14
CA SER A 152 14.19 -11.85 -0.55
C SER A 152 14.07 -13.32 -0.95
N ALA A 153 15.18 -14.05 -0.82
CA ALA A 153 15.26 -15.51 -1.06
C ALA A 153 15.07 -16.34 0.22
N ILE A 154 14.64 -15.75 1.34
CA ILE A 154 14.38 -16.46 2.60
C ILE A 154 13.09 -17.28 2.45
N ASP A 155 13.19 -18.59 2.65
CA ASP A 155 12.11 -19.56 2.44
C ASP A 155 11.47 -20.08 3.73
N ALA A 156 12.06 -19.78 4.90
CA ALA A 156 11.58 -20.26 6.19
C ALA A 156 11.08 -19.11 7.07
N VAL A 157 9.83 -19.20 7.55
CA VAL A 157 9.22 -18.18 8.43
C VAL A 157 10.05 -17.95 9.69
N ALA A 158 10.70 -18.99 10.24
CA ALA A 158 11.57 -18.85 11.41
C ALA A 158 12.81 -17.98 11.19
N ARG A 159 13.17 -17.72 9.93
CA ARG A 159 14.25 -16.80 9.53
C ARG A 159 13.75 -15.45 9.06
N ALA A 160 12.42 -15.31 8.90
CA ALA A 160 11.80 -14.14 8.32
C ALA A 160 11.76 -12.95 9.29
N SER A 161 11.96 -11.75 8.74
CA SER A 161 11.57 -10.48 9.33
C SER A 161 10.17 -10.13 8.82
N ILE A 162 9.22 -9.87 9.72
CA ILE A 162 7.85 -9.51 9.38
C ILE A 162 7.63 -8.06 9.80
N VAL A 163 7.04 -7.26 8.92
CA VAL A 163 6.60 -5.91 9.25
C VAL A 163 5.09 -5.91 9.53
N ALA A 164 4.67 -5.15 10.52
CA ALA A 164 3.27 -5.04 10.92
C ALA A 164 2.93 -3.60 11.32
N SER A 165 1.64 -3.25 11.30
CA SER A 165 1.23 -1.89 11.65
C SER A 165 1.77 -1.46 13.01
N ARG A 166 2.28 -0.20 13.08
CA ARG A 166 2.67 0.44 14.34
C ARG A 166 1.44 0.89 15.14
N SER A 167 0.49 1.51 14.47
CA SER A 167 -0.62 2.24 15.11
C SER A 167 -1.91 1.42 15.19
N HIS A 168 -2.12 0.46 14.28
CA HIS A 168 -3.34 -0.37 14.23
C HIS A 168 -3.03 -1.79 14.73
N ARG A 169 -2.87 -1.94 16.04
CA ARG A 169 -2.52 -3.20 16.71
C ARG A 169 -3.72 -3.75 17.48
N SER A 170 -4.41 -4.72 16.91
CA SER A 170 -5.48 -5.44 17.59
C SER A 170 -4.92 -6.65 18.35
N ALA A 171 -5.59 -7.08 19.42
CA ALA A 171 -5.21 -8.31 20.13
C ALA A 171 -5.23 -9.55 19.23
N ARG A 172 -6.03 -9.54 18.17
CA ARG A 172 -6.06 -10.60 17.16
C ARG A 172 -4.79 -10.59 16.33
N LEU A 173 -4.37 -9.42 15.84
CA LEU A 173 -3.12 -9.28 15.08
C LEU A 173 -1.92 -9.71 15.92
N GLU A 174 -1.87 -9.30 17.19
CA GLU A 174 -0.78 -9.70 18.10
C GLU A 174 -0.68 -11.22 18.25
N ARG A 175 -1.81 -11.90 18.50
CA ARG A 175 -1.83 -13.37 18.59
C ARG A 175 -1.42 -14.03 17.27
N ALA A 176 -1.88 -13.51 16.16
CA ALA A 176 -1.53 -14.02 14.83
C ALA A 176 -0.03 -13.89 14.58
N LEU A 177 0.55 -12.71 14.80
CA LEU A 177 1.99 -12.46 14.64
C LEU A 177 2.84 -13.35 15.55
N ALA A 178 2.46 -13.50 16.83
CA ALA A 178 3.15 -14.37 17.77
C ALA A 178 3.13 -15.85 17.31
N SER A 179 2.02 -16.30 16.67
CA SER A 179 1.90 -17.67 16.17
C SER A 179 2.79 -17.98 14.96
N LEU A 180 3.25 -16.95 14.25
CA LEU A 180 4.13 -17.13 13.08
C LEU A 180 5.48 -17.73 13.45
N GLY A 181 6.00 -17.44 14.65
CA GLY A 181 7.34 -17.88 15.05
C GLY A 181 8.42 -17.33 14.11
N ALA A 182 8.25 -16.10 13.66
CA ALA A 182 9.22 -15.39 12.84
C ALA A 182 10.47 -15.01 13.66
N ARG A 183 11.59 -14.75 12.98
CA ARG A 183 12.82 -14.27 13.63
C ARG A 183 12.57 -12.95 14.37
N GLU A 184 11.83 -12.06 13.75
CA GLU A 184 11.45 -10.78 14.34
C GLU A 184 10.14 -10.25 13.75
N VAL A 185 9.46 -9.40 14.52
CA VAL A 185 8.31 -8.61 14.05
C VAL A 185 8.62 -7.14 14.33
N ARG A 186 8.74 -6.35 13.26
CA ARG A 186 9.08 -4.93 13.34
C ARG A 186 7.82 -4.08 13.15
N PRO A 187 7.55 -3.13 14.04
CA PRO A 187 6.48 -2.15 13.83
C PRO A 187 6.90 -1.10 12.79
N LEU A 188 6.03 -0.83 11.82
CA LEU A 188 6.22 0.21 10.81
C LEU A 188 4.87 0.86 10.49
N GLY A 189 4.84 2.17 10.34
CA GLY A 189 3.70 2.91 9.80
C GLY A 189 3.52 2.65 8.30
N SER A 190 2.44 3.18 7.71
CA SER A 190 2.15 3.08 6.28
C SER A 190 2.08 1.64 5.73
N ALA A 191 1.02 1.28 5.05
CA ALA A 191 0.91 0.00 4.32
C ALA A 191 1.87 -0.01 3.12
N GLY A 192 2.00 1.15 2.45
CA GLY A 192 2.92 1.36 1.35
C GLY A 192 4.36 1.07 1.73
N LEU A 193 4.86 1.65 2.83
CA LEU A 193 6.22 1.42 3.30
C LEU A 193 6.47 -0.03 3.68
N LYS A 194 5.47 -0.70 4.30
CA LYS A 194 5.57 -2.13 4.62
C LYS A 194 5.67 -2.99 3.35
N GLY A 195 4.82 -2.72 2.35
CA GLY A 195 4.88 -3.40 1.06
C GLY A 195 6.19 -3.13 0.30
N ALA A 196 6.68 -1.90 0.33
CA ALA A 196 7.97 -1.54 -0.27
C ALA A 196 9.15 -2.30 0.35
N GLN A 197 9.19 -2.46 1.69
CA GLN A 197 10.21 -3.28 2.34
C GLN A 197 10.15 -4.76 1.92
N VAL A 198 8.97 -5.29 1.65
CA VAL A 198 8.85 -6.65 1.10
C VAL A 198 9.35 -6.70 -0.35
N ALA A 199 8.97 -5.71 -1.18
CA ALA A 199 9.38 -5.66 -2.59
C ALA A 199 10.90 -5.54 -2.77
N GLU A 200 11.60 -4.84 -1.88
CA GLU A 200 13.06 -4.70 -1.93
C GLU A 200 13.83 -5.76 -1.12
N GLY A 201 13.13 -6.74 -0.54
CA GLY A 201 13.74 -7.88 0.17
C GLY A 201 14.29 -7.55 1.56
N VAL A 202 13.89 -6.42 2.15
CA VAL A 202 14.28 -6.00 3.53
C VAL A 202 13.40 -6.70 4.58
N ALA A 203 12.19 -7.07 4.20
CA ALA A 203 11.29 -7.91 5.00
C ALA A 203 10.72 -9.04 4.14
N GLU A 204 10.38 -10.15 4.77
CA GLU A 204 9.79 -11.31 4.08
C GLU A 204 8.28 -11.24 3.99
N ALA A 205 7.62 -10.52 4.92
CA ALA A 205 6.18 -10.34 4.84
C ALA A 205 5.68 -9.10 5.60
N TYR A 206 4.52 -8.61 5.13
CA TYR A 206 3.61 -7.73 5.84
C TYR A 206 2.30 -8.48 6.07
N VAL A 207 1.78 -8.45 7.30
CA VAL A 207 0.55 -9.13 7.69
C VAL A 207 -0.39 -8.14 8.37
N ASP A 208 -1.62 -8.07 7.88
CA ASP A 208 -2.77 -7.48 8.53
C ASP A 208 -3.90 -8.54 8.59
N THR A 209 -4.51 -8.72 9.77
CA THR A 209 -5.57 -9.72 9.98
C THR A 209 -6.95 -9.10 10.16
N GLY A 210 -7.06 -7.78 10.03
CA GLY A 210 -8.28 -7.02 10.25
C GLY A 210 -8.89 -6.44 8.99
N ALA A 211 -9.99 -5.73 9.14
CA ALA A 211 -10.63 -4.92 8.10
C ALA A 211 -10.17 -3.45 8.18
N SER A 212 -8.97 -3.21 8.70
CA SER A 212 -8.41 -1.86 8.90
C SER A 212 -7.93 -1.22 7.59
N THR A 213 -7.65 -2.05 6.57
CA THR A 213 -7.19 -1.59 5.26
C THR A 213 -8.30 -1.60 4.21
N LYS A 214 -8.14 -0.76 3.20
CA LYS A 214 -9.02 -0.64 2.04
C LYS A 214 -8.27 -1.06 0.76
N ARG A 215 -8.98 -1.05 -0.38
CA ARG A 215 -8.39 -1.40 -1.68
C ARG A 215 -7.26 -0.45 -2.10
N TRP A 216 -7.32 0.82 -1.72
CA TRP A 216 -6.26 1.80 -2.00
C TRP A 216 -4.99 1.54 -1.19
N ASP A 217 -5.07 1.00 0.04
CA ASP A 217 -3.90 0.58 0.83
C ASP A 217 -3.20 -0.67 0.23
N ALA A 218 -3.93 -1.45 -0.56
CA ALA A 218 -3.43 -2.71 -1.10
C ALA A 218 -2.94 -2.61 -2.55
N CYS A 219 -3.62 -1.82 -3.40
CA CYS A 219 -3.44 -1.88 -4.86
C CYS A 219 -2.01 -1.59 -5.31
N ALA A 220 -1.42 -0.49 -4.82
CA ALA A 220 -0.06 -0.12 -5.21
C ALA A 220 0.97 -1.18 -4.79
N ILE A 221 0.87 -1.68 -3.55
CA ILE A 221 1.81 -2.69 -3.04
C ILE A 221 1.59 -4.08 -3.64
N ASP A 222 0.36 -4.44 -4.01
CA ASP A 222 0.08 -5.70 -4.72
C ASP A 222 0.81 -5.72 -6.07
N ALA A 223 0.65 -4.67 -6.88
CA ALA A 223 1.35 -4.56 -8.15
C ALA A 223 2.87 -4.51 -7.97
N LEU A 224 3.37 -3.71 -7.03
CA LEU A 224 4.81 -3.54 -6.76
C LEU A 224 5.46 -4.85 -6.31
N VAL A 225 4.88 -5.52 -5.32
CA VAL A 225 5.42 -6.77 -4.76
C VAL A 225 5.32 -7.91 -5.77
N THR A 226 4.20 -8.00 -6.51
CA THR A 226 4.08 -8.98 -7.60
C THR A 226 5.12 -8.75 -8.69
N ALA A 227 5.36 -7.48 -9.08
CA ALA A 227 6.40 -7.12 -10.05
C ALA A 227 7.83 -7.43 -9.55
N ALA A 228 8.05 -7.39 -8.22
CA ALA A 228 9.31 -7.76 -7.58
C ALA A 228 9.49 -9.28 -7.39
N GLY A 229 8.49 -10.11 -7.76
CA GLY A 229 8.51 -11.57 -7.65
C GLY A 229 7.89 -12.13 -6.36
N GLY A 230 7.18 -11.31 -5.60
CA GLY A 230 6.46 -11.71 -4.40
C GLY A 230 5.00 -12.10 -4.67
N ARG A 231 4.22 -12.21 -3.57
CA ARG A 231 2.82 -12.62 -3.63
C ARG A 231 1.98 -11.83 -2.63
N VAL A 232 0.76 -11.47 -3.05
CA VAL A 232 -0.24 -10.79 -2.23
C VAL A 232 -1.56 -11.55 -2.27
N SER A 233 -2.19 -11.72 -1.11
CA SER A 233 -3.51 -12.33 -0.95
C SER A 233 -4.22 -11.79 0.29
N ASP A 234 -5.48 -12.18 0.48
CA ASP A 234 -6.10 -12.11 1.81
C ASP A 234 -5.54 -13.21 2.73
N VAL A 235 -5.95 -13.23 4.00
CA VAL A 235 -5.47 -14.23 4.98
C VAL A 235 -5.98 -15.66 4.70
N THR A 236 -6.88 -15.87 3.75
CA THR A 236 -7.33 -17.18 3.28
C THR A 236 -6.54 -17.68 2.07
N GLY A 237 -5.66 -16.85 1.52
CA GLY A 237 -4.90 -17.13 0.30
C GLY A 237 -5.60 -16.75 -1.00
N ALA A 238 -6.81 -16.18 -0.91
CA ALA A 238 -7.53 -15.67 -2.08
C ALA A 238 -6.91 -14.35 -2.56
N SER A 239 -6.84 -14.19 -3.87
CA SER A 239 -6.39 -12.92 -4.47
C SER A 239 -7.33 -11.78 -4.12
N ILE A 240 -6.78 -10.59 -3.96
CA ILE A 240 -7.57 -9.39 -3.72
C ILE A 240 -8.44 -9.10 -4.95
N ASP A 241 -9.75 -8.97 -4.74
CA ASP A 241 -10.70 -8.60 -5.78
C ASP A 241 -10.97 -7.09 -5.72
N TYR A 242 -10.32 -6.35 -6.60
CA TYR A 242 -10.46 -4.89 -6.65
C TYR A 242 -11.81 -4.40 -7.21
N ARG A 243 -12.67 -5.33 -7.69
CA ARG A 243 -14.02 -5.03 -8.15
C ARG A 243 -15.10 -5.68 -7.29
N GLY A 244 -14.71 -6.14 -6.11
CA GLY A 244 -15.64 -6.66 -5.13
C GLY A 244 -16.63 -5.59 -4.64
N PRO A 245 -17.70 -6.01 -3.97
CA PRO A 245 -18.79 -5.13 -3.55
C PRO A 245 -18.39 -4.13 -2.45
N THR A 246 -17.26 -4.34 -1.80
CA THR A 246 -16.73 -3.49 -0.73
C THR A 246 -15.32 -3.01 -1.05
N LEU A 247 -15.01 -1.80 -0.62
CA LEU A 247 -13.64 -1.27 -0.69
C LEU A 247 -12.77 -1.76 0.48
N ALA A 248 -13.36 -2.34 1.53
CA ALA A 248 -12.62 -2.88 2.67
C ALA A 248 -11.90 -4.19 2.32
N ASN A 249 -10.70 -4.38 2.85
CA ASN A 249 -10.00 -5.67 2.87
C ASN A 249 -10.49 -6.49 4.07
N GLU A 250 -11.77 -6.92 4.04
CA GLU A 250 -12.46 -7.53 5.18
C GLU A 250 -11.75 -8.77 5.75
N ARG A 251 -11.00 -9.47 4.91
CA ARG A 251 -10.24 -10.67 5.27
C ARG A 251 -8.77 -10.38 5.54
N GLY A 252 -8.41 -9.10 5.76
CA GLY A 252 -7.02 -8.69 5.96
C GLY A 252 -6.16 -8.83 4.72
N LEU A 253 -4.85 -8.78 4.91
CA LEU A 253 -3.87 -8.73 3.84
C LEU A 253 -2.60 -9.50 4.24
N VAL A 254 -2.09 -10.32 3.34
CA VAL A 254 -0.78 -10.98 3.44
C VAL A 254 0.03 -10.63 2.20
N VAL A 255 1.07 -9.86 2.41
CA VAL A 255 2.05 -9.46 1.40
C VAL A 255 3.35 -10.19 1.74
N SER A 256 3.97 -10.91 0.80
CA SER A 256 5.16 -11.70 1.11
C SER A 256 6.11 -11.83 -0.07
N ASN A 257 7.31 -12.36 0.22
CA ASN A 257 8.30 -12.74 -0.80
C ASN A 257 7.89 -13.96 -1.65
N GLY A 258 6.68 -14.50 -1.48
CA GLY A 258 6.19 -15.69 -2.19
C GLY A 258 6.65 -17.01 -1.56
N LEU A 259 7.91 -17.14 -1.16
CA LEU A 259 8.50 -18.36 -0.60
C LEU A 259 7.93 -18.71 0.78
N THR A 260 7.67 -17.70 1.60
CA THR A 260 7.11 -17.89 2.96
C THR A 260 5.57 -17.85 2.97
N HIS A 261 4.90 -17.53 1.84
CA HIS A 261 3.49 -17.21 1.78
C HIS A 261 2.59 -18.32 2.33
N GLU A 262 2.68 -19.52 1.79
CA GLU A 262 1.83 -20.67 2.20
C GLU A 262 2.05 -21.05 3.68
N ALA A 263 3.30 -20.99 4.14
CA ALA A 263 3.61 -21.27 5.54
C ALA A 263 3.02 -20.22 6.49
N ILE A 264 2.99 -18.94 6.07
CA ILE A 264 2.32 -17.85 6.80
C ILE A 264 0.82 -18.11 6.83
N LEU A 265 0.17 -18.36 5.69
CA LEU A 265 -1.27 -18.65 5.61
C LEU A 265 -1.68 -19.83 6.49
N ALA A 266 -0.94 -20.93 6.45
CA ALA A 266 -1.21 -22.10 7.28
C ALA A 266 -1.20 -21.80 8.79
N LYS A 267 -0.31 -20.91 9.23
CA LYS A 267 -0.25 -20.44 10.63
C LYS A 267 -1.36 -19.46 10.96
N LEU A 268 -1.73 -18.58 10.02
CA LEU A 268 -2.80 -17.60 10.20
C LEU A 268 -4.20 -18.25 10.19
N ALA A 269 -4.39 -19.41 9.57
CA ALA A 269 -5.71 -20.06 9.42
C ALA A 269 -6.47 -20.22 10.76
N ARG A 270 -5.74 -20.38 11.89
CA ARG A 270 -6.33 -20.47 13.22
C ARG A 270 -6.84 -19.12 13.78
N HIS A 271 -6.50 -18.04 13.13
CA HIS A 271 -6.82 -16.66 13.54
C HIS A 271 -7.80 -15.97 12.56
N VAL A 272 -8.21 -16.67 11.50
CA VAL A 272 -9.21 -16.16 10.55
C VAL A 272 -10.60 -16.25 11.19
N PRO A 273 -11.45 -15.21 11.16
CA PRO A 273 -12.82 -15.34 11.60
C PRO A 273 -13.56 -16.32 10.70
N PRO A 274 -14.52 -17.08 11.27
CA PRO A 274 -15.44 -17.84 10.44
C PRO A 274 -16.16 -16.90 9.46
N GLN A 275 -16.38 -17.37 8.25
CA GLN A 275 -17.12 -16.60 7.25
C GLN A 275 -18.49 -16.22 7.81
N PRO A 276 -18.96 -14.98 7.68
CA PRO A 276 -20.37 -14.69 7.90
C PRO A 276 -21.17 -15.55 6.92
N ARG A 277 -22.11 -16.29 7.46
CA ARG A 277 -23.06 -17.13 6.68
C ARG A 277 -24.02 -16.26 5.91
#